data_a2100f05e6c22ad1719a7f12d19bdc42
#
_entry.id   a2100f05e6c22ad1719a7f12d19bdc42
#
_cell.length_a   1.000
_cell.length_b   1.000
_cell.length_c   1.000
_cell.angle_alpha   90.00
_cell.angle_beta   90.00
_cell.angle_gamma   90.00
#
_symmetry.space_group_name_H-M   'P 1'
#
loop_
_entity.id
_entity.type
_entity.pdbx_description
1 polymer ?
#
loop_
_entity_poly.entity_id
_entity_poly.type
_entity_poly.pdbx_seq_one_letter_code
_entity_poly.pdbx_strand_id
1 'polypeptide(L)'
;MADAMVRDLYGYGRRRPLVAWPGAARVAVSFVLNYEEGGERNVLDGDAHAENYLVPEVVGLPPIAGRSRIVEDLFEYGSRAGFWRLLRLFEERGLHFTS
;
A
#
# COMPACT_ATOMS: atom_id res chain seq x y z
N MET A 1 -5.67 -0.85 35.88
CA MET A 1 -6.30 0.18 35.00
C MET A 1 -5.29 0.53 33.95
N ALA A 2 -5.59 0.25 32.70
CA ALA A 2 -4.72 0.69 31.60
C ALA A 2 -4.78 2.22 31.55
N ASP A 3 -3.63 2.85 31.69
CA ASP A 3 -3.47 4.28 31.55
C ASP A 3 -3.95 4.64 30.13
N ALA A 4 -5.06 5.38 30.06
CA ALA A 4 -5.57 5.84 28.77
C ALA A 4 -4.51 6.80 28.19
N MET A 5 -3.77 6.36 27.19
CA MET A 5 -2.82 7.21 26.47
C MET A 5 -3.60 8.37 25.85
N VAL A 6 -3.53 9.52 26.48
CA VAL A 6 -4.11 10.75 25.95
C VAL A 6 -3.27 11.18 24.77
N ARG A 7 -3.89 11.31 23.59
CA ARG A 7 -3.21 11.84 22.40
C ARG A 7 -2.85 13.32 22.62
N ASP A 8 -1.59 13.65 22.42
CA ASP A 8 -1.19 15.05 22.29
C ASP A 8 -1.59 15.55 20.91
N LEU A 9 -2.55 16.48 20.88
CA LEU A 9 -3.05 17.09 19.64
C LEU A 9 -2.43 18.47 19.37
N TYR A 10 -1.49 18.91 20.21
CA TYR A 10 -0.76 20.15 20.00
C TYR A 10 0.39 19.92 19.02
N GLY A 11 0.52 20.79 18.06
CA GLY A 11 1.68 20.79 17.17
C GLY A 11 2.91 21.42 17.83
N TYR A 12 4.06 21.23 17.22
CA TYR A 12 5.33 21.78 17.71
C TYR A 12 5.47 23.30 17.49
N GLY A 13 4.52 23.92 16.80
CA GLY A 13 4.54 25.34 16.45
C GLY A 13 5.79 25.69 15.61
N ARG A 14 6.48 26.75 16.01
CA ARG A 14 7.72 27.19 15.34
C ARG A 14 8.95 26.43 15.81
N ARG A 15 8.85 25.64 16.87
CA ARG A 15 9.97 24.89 17.45
C ARG A 15 9.88 23.43 16.96
N ARG A 16 10.61 23.11 15.93
CA ARG A 16 10.69 21.72 15.45
C ARG A 16 11.55 20.88 16.40
N PRO A 17 11.16 19.65 16.69
CA PRO A 17 12.00 18.74 17.43
C PRO A 17 13.29 18.46 16.63
N LEU A 18 14.42 18.42 17.34
CA LEU A 18 15.68 17.99 16.74
C LEU A 18 15.70 16.45 16.80
N VAL A 19 15.78 15.84 15.63
CA VAL A 19 15.83 14.39 15.51
C VAL A 19 17.28 13.99 15.21
N ALA A 20 17.82 13.13 16.06
CA ALA A 20 19.11 12.51 15.84
C ALA A 20 18.90 11.08 15.32
N TRP A 21 19.13 10.89 14.03
CA TRP A 21 19.03 9.57 13.41
C TRP A 21 20.25 8.72 13.74
N PRO A 22 20.13 7.39 13.85
CA PRO A 22 21.26 6.48 14.05
C PRO A 22 22.38 6.72 13.02
N GLY A 23 23.63 6.60 13.46
CA GLY A 23 24.80 6.79 12.59
C GLY A 23 24.98 8.21 12.07
N ALA A 24 24.42 9.22 12.75
CA ALA A 24 24.44 10.61 12.31
C ALA A 24 23.82 10.82 10.92
N ALA A 25 22.89 9.97 10.52
CA ALA A 25 22.21 10.09 9.25
C ALA A 25 21.40 11.37 9.18
N ARG A 26 21.35 11.98 8.02
CA ARG A 26 20.62 13.24 7.76
C ARG A 26 19.18 12.99 7.33
N VAL A 27 18.90 11.80 6.83
CA VAL A 27 17.59 11.40 6.29
C VAL A 27 17.32 9.96 6.71
N ALA A 28 16.08 9.67 7.09
CA ALA A 28 15.56 8.32 7.21
C ALA A 28 14.64 8.05 6.01
N VAL A 29 14.83 6.91 5.36
CA VAL A 29 14.01 6.46 4.24
C VAL A 29 13.26 5.21 4.65
N SER A 30 11.96 5.23 4.52
CA SER A 30 11.10 4.07 4.73
C SER A 30 10.45 3.69 3.40
N PHE A 31 10.67 2.45 2.97
CA PHE A 31 9.96 1.89 1.82
C PHE A 31 8.77 1.09 2.32
N VAL A 32 7.63 1.34 1.72
CA VAL A 32 6.40 0.60 2.01
C VAL A 32 5.88 0.04 0.70
N LEU A 33 5.63 -1.26 0.69
CA LEU A 33 5.02 -1.96 -0.43
C LEU A 33 3.63 -2.43 -0.01
N ASN A 34 2.60 -1.83 -0.60
CA ASN A 34 1.24 -2.30 -0.42
C ASN A 34 1.01 -3.51 -1.34
N TYR A 35 0.67 -4.64 -0.74
CA TYR A 35 0.24 -5.84 -1.45
C TYR A 35 -1.27 -5.99 -1.23
N GLU A 36 -2.04 -5.70 -2.27
CA GLU A 36 -3.50 -5.62 -2.20
C GLU A 36 -4.21 -6.69 -3.05
N GLU A 37 -3.44 -7.47 -3.79
CA GLU A 37 -3.92 -8.56 -4.64
C GLU A 37 -4.67 -9.62 -3.83
N GLY A 38 -5.89 -9.92 -4.26
CA GLY A 38 -6.82 -10.80 -3.54
C GLY A 38 -7.77 -10.06 -2.61
N GLY A 39 -7.58 -8.74 -2.40
CA GLY A 39 -8.51 -7.87 -1.66
C GLY A 39 -9.49 -7.12 -2.55
N GLU A 40 -9.30 -7.15 -3.86
CA GLU A 40 -10.18 -6.52 -4.84
C GLU A 40 -11.54 -7.21 -4.91
N ARG A 41 -12.55 -6.45 -5.27
CA ARG A 41 -13.88 -7.02 -5.53
C ARG A 41 -13.91 -7.80 -6.83
N ASN A 42 -14.40 -9.04 -6.76
CA ASN A 42 -14.52 -9.91 -7.92
C ASN A 42 -15.79 -10.74 -7.83
N VAL A 43 -16.58 -10.75 -8.90
CA VAL A 43 -17.81 -11.54 -8.95
C VAL A 43 -17.53 -13.05 -8.84
N LEU A 44 -16.35 -13.52 -9.16
CA LEU A 44 -15.93 -14.91 -8.97
C LEU A 44 -15.78 -15.27 -7.49
N ASP A 45 -15.54 -14.28 -6.63
CA ASP A 45 -15.39 -14.42 -5.19
C ASP A 45 -16.74 -14.17 -4.46
N GLY A 46 -17.80 -13.89 -5.21
CA GLY A 46 -19.15 -13.68 -4.69
C GLY A 46 -19.53 -12.22 -4.50
N ASP A 47 -18.70 -11.28 -4.93
CA ASP A 47 -19.04 -9.86 -4.89
C ASP A 47 -20.11 -9.49 -5.90
N ALA A 48 -20.87 -8.44 -5.61
CA ALA A 48 -21.97 -7.98 -6.49
C ALA A 48 -21.46 -7.37 -7.81
N HIS A 49 -20.21 -6.91 -7.83
CA HIS A 49 -19.58 -6.27 -9.00
C HIS A 49 -18.06 -6.37 -8.93
N ALA A 50 -17.40 -6.18 -10.06
CA ALA A 50 -15.95 -6.07 -10.13
C ALA A 50 -15.46 -4.79 -9.46
N GLU A 51 -14.18 -4.79 -9.06
CA GLU A 51 -13.49 -3.62 -8.50
C GLU A 51 -13.50 -2.45 -9.48
N ASN A 52 -13.79 -1.25 -8.99
CA ASN A 52 -13.83 -0.03 -9.80
C ASN A 52 -13.20 1.19 -9.13
N TYR A 53 -12.53 0.99 -7.98
CA TYR A 53 -11.92 2.09 -7.23
C TYR A 53 -10.41 2.02 -7.19
N LEU A 54 -9.86 0.84 -7.00
CA LEU A 54 -8.41 0.63 -6.83
C LEU A 54 -7.64 0.57 -8.16
N VAL A 55 -8.32 0.59 -9.28
CA VAL A 55 -7.73 0.44 -10.62
C VAL A 55 -7.92 1.74 -11.40
N PRO A 56 -6.84 2.46 -11.74
CA PRO A 56 -6.92 3.76 -12.41
C PRO A 56 -7.71 3.74 -13.71
N GLU A 57 -7.67 2.63 -14.44
CA GLU A 57 -8.33 2.46 -15.74
C GLU A 57 -9.86 2.44 -15.63
N VAL A 58 -10.39 2.12 -14.46
CA VAL A 58 -11.84 1.99 -14.23
C VAL A 58 -12.37 2.88 -13.11
N VAL A 59 -11.49 3.63 -12.43
CA VAL A 59 -11.90 4.53 -11.35
C VAL A 59 -12.88 5.59 -11.87
N GLY A 60 -13.99 5.77 -11.16
CA GLY A 60 -15.04 6.70 -11.57
C GLY A 60 -16.02 6.17 -12.61
N LEU A 61 -15.81 4.97 -13.13
CA LEU A 61 -16.80 4.31 -13.97
C LEU A 61 -17.90 3.65 -13.12
N PRO A 62 -19.12 3.46 -13.65
CA PRO A 62 -20.13 2.69 -12.97
C PRO A 62 -19.64 1.27 -12.64
N PRO A 63 -20.07 0.69 -11.51
CA PRO A 63 -19.74 -0.68 -11.18
C PRO A 63 -20.18 -1.67 -12.27
N ILE A 64 -19.31 -2.60 -12.61
CA ILE A 64 -19.61 -3.64 -13.61
C ILE A 64 -20.13 -4.87 -12.86
N ALA A 65 -21.40 -5.23 -13.09
CA ALA A 65 -22.04 -6.39 -12.50
C ALA A 65 -21.59 -7.73 -13.10
N GLY A 66 -20.45 -7.79 -13.70
CA GLY A 66 -19.83 -8.95 -14.32
C GLY A 66 -18.32 -8.93 -14.15
N ARG A 67 -17.64 -9.87 -14.78
CA ARG A 67 -16.19 -9.95 -14.77
C ARG A 67 -15.58 -8.74 -15.48
N SER A 68 -14.50 -8.21 -14.90
CA SER A 68 -13.66 -7.20 -15.53
C SER A 68 -12.27 -7.78 -15.79
N ARG A 69 -11.98 -8.09 -17.07
CA ARG A 69 -10.68 -8.65 -17.46
C ARG A 69 -9.52 -7.71 -17.14
N ILE A 70 -9.72 -6.40 -17.30
CA ILE A 70 -8.68 -5.40 -16.97
C ILE A 70 -8.32 -5.49 -15.50
N VAL A 71 -9.30 -5.53 -14.62
CA VAL A 71 -9.07 -5.64 -13.18
C VAL A 71 -8.40 -6.96 -12.84
N GLU A 72 -8.95 -8.06 -13.33
CA GLU A 72 -8.40 -9.40 -13.08
C GLU A 72 -6.94 -9.51 -13.52
N ASP A 73 -6.62 -9.06 -14.73
CA ASP A 73 -5.27 -9.16 -15.29
C ASP A 73 -4.26 -8.30 -14.50
N LEU A 74 -4.65 -7.10 -14.06
CA LEU A 74 -3.78 -6.22 -13.28
C LEU A 74 -3.45 -6.83 -11.91
N PHE A 75 -4.44 -7.32 -11.19
CA PHE A 75 -4.21 -7.95 -9.87
C PHE A 75 -3.49 -9.29 -10.01
N GLU A 76 -3.79 -10.07 -11.03
CA GLU A 76 -3.08 -11.31 -11.31
C GLU A 76 -1.61 -11.06 -11.66
N TYR A 77 -1.31 -10.02 -12.45
CA TYR A 77 0.06 -9.62 -12.71
C TYR A 77 0.79 -9.25 -11.41
N GLY A 78 0.16 -8.48 -10.52
CA GLY A 78 0.74 -8.06 -9.24
C GLY A 78 1.18 -9.26 -8.39
N SER A 79 0.28 -10.23 -8.21
CA SER A 79 0.56 -11.42 -7.41
C SER A 79 1.56 -12.39 -8.07
N ARG A 80 1.49 -12.56 -9.38
CA ARG A 80 2.31 -13.54 -10.11
C ARG A 80 3.70 -13.02 -10.48
N ALA A 81 3.82 -11.76 -10.78
CA ALA A 81 5.07 -11.19 -11.31
C ALA A 81 5.51 -9.90 -10.61
N GLY A 82 4.61 -8.95 -10.41
CA GLY A 82 4.94 -7.59 -9.95
C GLY A 82 5.61 -7.58 -8.58
N PHE A 83 5.02 -8.24 -7.61
CA PHE A 83 5.58 -8.37 -6.26
C PHE A 83 6.98 -8.99 -6.30
N TRP A 84 7.16 -10.08 -7.01
CA TRP A 84 8.43 -10.81 -7.10
C TRP A 84 9.52 -10.02 -7.81
N ARG A 85 9.17 -9.18 -8.77
CA ARG A 85 10.12 -8.24 -9.41
C ARG A 85 10.62 -7.21 -8.41
N LEU A 86 9.71 -6.63 -7.63
CA LEU A 86 10.09 -5.66 -6.60
C LEU A 86 10.94 -6.32 -5.51
N LEU A 87 10.55 -7.50 -5.02
CA LEU A 87 11.32 -8.23 -4.02
C LEU A 87 12.76 -8.45 -4.49
N ARG A 88 12.96 -8.97 -5.70
CA ARG A 88 14.31 -9.16 -6.25
C ARG A 88 15.10 -7.84 -6.33
N LEU A 89 14.46 -6.77 -6.76
CA LEU A 89 15.10 -5.45 -6.85
C LEU A 89 15.62 -4.99 -5.47
N PHE A 90 14.84 -5.17 -4.43
CA PHE A 90 15.24 -4.81 -3.07
C PHE A 90 16.36 -5.71 -2.56
N GLU A 91 16.27 -7.01 -2.78
CA GLU A 91 17.33 -7.99 -2.42
C GLU A 91 18.66 -7.67 -3.11
N GLU A 92 18.64 -7.42 -4.42
CA GLU A 92 19.83 -7.08 -5.21
C GLU A 92 20.52 -5.79 -4.72
N ARG A 93 19.78 -4.90 -4.08
CA ARG A 93 20.32 -3.62 -3.56
C ARG A 93 20.53 -3.63 -2.06
N GLY A 94 20.30 -4.75 -1.38
CA GLY A 94 20.40 -4.83 0.08
C GLY A 94 19.45 -3.88 0.81
N LEU A 95 18.29 -3.59 0.23
CA LEU A 95 17.27 -2.72 0.80
C LEU A 95 16.15 -3.54 1.43
N HIS A 96 15.45 -2.92 2.36
CA HIS A 96 14.29 -3.50 3.04
C HIS A 96 13.06 -2.64 2.79
N PHE A 97 11.91 -3.26 2.78
CA PHE A 97 10.61 -2.59 2.79
C PHE A 97 9.70 -3.23 3.84
N THR A 98 8.67 -2.49 4.23
CA THR A 98 7.56 -2.99 5.06
C THR A 98 6.37 -3.30 4.16
N SER A 99 5.69 -4.39 4.46
CA SER A 99 4.45 -4.75 3.77
C SER A 99 3.36 -5.12 4.77
#